data_8200e82a5335897da2d7ff28861dad63
#
_entry.id   8200e82a5335897da2d7ff28861dad63
#
_cell.length_a   1.000
_cell.length_b   1.000
_cell.length_c   1.000
_cell.angle_alpha   90.00
_cell.angle_beta   90.00
_cell.angle_gamma   90.00
#
_symmetry.space_group_name_H-M   'P 1'
#
loop_
_entity.id
_entity.type
_entity.pdbx_description
1 polymer ?
#
loop_
_entity_poly.entity_id
_entity_poly.type
_entity_poly.pdbx_seq_one_letter_code
_entity_poly.pdbx_strand_id
1 'polypeptide(L)'
;MYQLEDDSLMLHNDLYQINMAESYWNDNIHEKMAVFDLYFRKMPFNSGYAVFNGLKRVIDFIEHFGFSESDLEYLKSIGYKDDFLSYLKDLKFTGSIRSMQEGELCFGNEPLLRVEAPLIQAQLIETILLNIVNFHTLITTKASRIRQIASNDKLMEFGTRRAQEIDAALWGARAAYIGGFDSTSNVRAGKLFGIPVSGTHAHAFVQTYGDEYVAFKKYAERHKNCVFLVDTFHTLKSGVPNAIKVAKELGDKINFVGIRLDSGDIAYLSKEARRMLDEAGFTETKIIASNDLDEEAITSLKAQGAKVDSWGVGTKLITGYDQPALGAVYKLVAIENEEGSYSDRIKLSNNAEKVTTPGKKNVYRIINKKTGKAEGDYITLENENPYDEQPLKLFHPVHTYKMKFIKSFEAIDLHHNIYENGKLVYQMPTEDESREYLAQGLQSIWDENKRFLNPQEYPVDLSKACWDNKHKRIFEVAEHVKEMEEDNE
;
A
#
# COMPACT_ATOMS: atom_id res chain seq x y z
N MET A 1 12.67 2.51 23.94
CA MET A 1 11.46 2.23 23.14
C MET A 1 10.82 3.57 22.79
N TYR A 2 11.61 4.38 22.07
CA TYR A 2 11.28 5.80 21.84
C TYR A 2 9.97 6.00 21.07
N GLN A 3 9.65 5.12 20.12
CA GLN A 3 8.43 5.25 19.29
C GLN A 3 7.12 4.91 20.01
N LEU A 4 7.17 4.38 21.22
CA LEU A 4 5.98 4.09 22.03
C LEU A 4 5.74 5.16 23.12
N GLU A 5 6.62 6.14 23.19
CA GLU A 5 6.62 7.19 24.22
C GLU A 5 6.57 8.60 23.62
N ASP A 6 6.48 8.73 22.27
CA ASP A 6 6.31 10.02 21.63
C ASP A 6 4.91 10.57 21.91
N ASP A 7 4.86 11.76 22.49
CA ASP A 7 3.61 12.47 22.77
C ASP A 7 2.96 13.02 21.49
N SER A 8 3.73 13.09 20.40
CA SER A 8 3.32 13.64 19.11
C SER A 8 4.18 13.09 17.97
N LEU A 9 3.60 13.02 16.78
CA LEU A 9 4.32 12.70 15.55
C LEU A 9 4.63 13.93 14.69
N MET A 10 4.37 15.15 15.17
CA MET A 10 4.57 16.38 14.39
C MET A 10 6.04 16.64 14.02
N LEU A 11 6.98 16.16 14.82
CA LEU A 11 8.42 16.23 14.51
C LEU A 11 8.92 15.10 13.60
N HIS A 12 8.07 14.12 13.26
CA HIS A 12 8.37 13.17 12.18
C HIS A 12 8.24 13.87 10.82
N ASN A 13 9.08 14.86 10.62
CA ASN A 13 8.99 15.81 9.52
C ASN A 13 10.39 16.23 9.06
N ASP A 14 10.51 16.63 7.80
CA ASP A 14 11.75 17.23 7.30
C ASP A 14 11.86 18.68 7.78
N LEU A 15 13.05 19.12 8.15
CA LEU A 15 13.29 20.45 8.72
C LEU A 15 12.78 21.57 7.82
N TYR A 16 12.85 21.41 6.49
CA TYR A 16 12.38 22.43 5.56
C TYR A 16 10.87 22.72 5.72
N GLN A 17 10.10 21.76 6.20
CA GLN A 17 8.67 21.93 6.45
C GLN A 17 8.42 22.96 7.57
N ILE A 18 9.21 22.87 8.64
CA ILE A 18 9.11 23.80 9.78
C ILE A 18 9.63 25.20 9.36
N ASN A 19 10.72 25.26 8.58
CA ASN A 19 11.26 26.52 8.05
C ASN A 19 10.24 27.24 7.13
N MET A 20 9.57 26.47 6.26
CA MET A 20 8.52 27.03 5.41
C MET A 20 7.31 27.49 6.23
N ALA A 21 6.92 26.71 7.23
CA ALA A 21 5.83 27.05 8.14
C ALA A 21 6.09 28.38 8.86
N GLU A 22 7.31 28.58 9.40
CA GLU A 22 7.71 29.85 10.03
C GLU A 22 7.67 31.01 9.03
N SER A 23 8.14 30.80 7.79
CA SER A 23 8.11 31.82 6.73
C SER A 23 6.66 32.22 6.37
N TYR A 24 5.78 31.25 6.17
CA TYR A 24 4.36 31.51 5.89
C TYR A 24 3.67 32.25 7.04
N TRP A 25 4.02 31.90 8.28
CA TRP A 25 3.49 32.57 9.46
C TRP A 25 3.97 34.02 9.55
N ASN A 26 5.26 34.29 9.35
CA ASN A 26 5.83 35.65 9.35
C ASN A 26 5.23 36.54 8.25
N ASP A 27 4.94 35.98 7.08
CA ASP A 27 4.35 36.69 5.94
C ASP A 27 2.81 36.84 6.02
N ASN A 28 2.18 36.30 7.08
CA ASN A 28 0.72 36.27 7.28
C ASN A 28 -0.07 35.60 6.14
N ILE A 29 0.53 34.61 5.48
CA ILE A 29 -0.13 33.81 4.43
C ILE A 29 -0.47 32.38 4.86
N HIS A 30 -0.12 32.01 6.09
CA HIS A 30 -0.26 30.67 6.66
C HIS A 30 -1.72 30.17 6.72
N GLU A 31 -2.70 31.08 6.83
CA GLU A 31 -4.14 30.76 6.87
C GLU A 31 -4.80 30.71 5.49
N LYS A 32 -4.11 31.08 4.39
CA LYS A 32 -4.67 30.94 3.04
C LYS A 32 -4.99 29.47 2.77
N MET A 33 -6.18 29.22 2.27
CA MET A 33 -6.57 27.86 1.90
C MET A 33 -5.73 27.35 0.73
N ALA A 34 -5.18 26.16 0.87
CA ALA A 34 -4.33 25.52 -0.13
C ALA A 34 -4.80 24.10 -0.43
N VAL A 35 -4.63 23.69 -1.67
CA VAL A 35 -5.00 22.34 -2.14
C VAL A 35 -3.76 21.59 -2.58
N PHE A 36 -3.56 20.43 -2.00
CA PHE A 36 -2.47 19.53 -2.35
C PHE A 36 -3.02 18.16 -2.78
N ASP A 37 -2.37 17.58 -3.79
CA ASP A 37 -2.61 16.19 -4.20
C ASP A 37 -1.42 15.31 -3.85
N LEU A 38 -1.73 14.13 -3.29
CA LEU A 38 -0.79 13.04 -3.11
C LEU A 38 -1.01 12.01 -4.22
N TYR A 39 0.05 11.68 -4.98
CA TYR A 39 0.01 10.71 -6.06
C TYR A 39 1.40 10.12 -6.30
N PHE A 40 1.50 9.03 -7.05
CA PHE A 40 2.78 8.51 -7.57
C PHE A 40 2.80 8.56 -9.10
N ARG A 41 4.00 8.45 -9.71
CA ARG A 41 4.16 8.60 -11.17
C ARG A 41 4.35 7.29 -11.90
N LYS A 42 5.10 6.37 -11.32
CA LYS A 42 5.49 5.11 -11.94
C LYS A 42 4.90 3.95 -11.16
N MET A 43 4.35 3.00 -11.90
CA MET A 43 3.80 1.80 -11.30
C MET A 43 4.89 1.01 -10.56
N PRO A 44 4.68 0.62 -9.31
CA PRO A 44 5.65 -0.18 -8.56
C PRO A 44 5.76 -1.59 -9.16
N PHE A 45 6.93 -2.22 -9.04
CA PHE A 45 7.19 -3.59 -9.50
C PHE A 45 6.91 -3.82 -10.99
N ASN A 46 6.91 -2.80 -11.83
CA ASN A 46 6.41 -2.87 -13.20
C ASN A 46 5.01 -3.50 -13.32
N SER A 47 4.18 -3.31 -12.31
CA SER A 47 2.81 -3.82 -12.23
C SER A 47 1.88 -3.01 -13.13
N GLY A 48 0.79 -3.64 -13.56
CA GLY A 48 -0.27 -2.93 -14.28
C GLY A 48 -1.29 -2.25 -13.35
N TYR A 49 -1.18 -2.46 -12.03
CA TYR A 49 -1.98 -1.81 -10.99
C TYR A 49 -1.19 -1.69 -9.69
N ALA A 50 -1.61 -0.78 -8.83
CA ALA A 50 -1.23 -0.71 -7.42
C ALA A 50 -2.48 -0.77 -6.55
N VAL A 51 -2.29 -0.94 -5.24
CA VAL A 51 -3.39 -1.03 -4.26
C VAL A 51 -3.18 0.03 -3.20
N PHE A 52 -4.06 1.02 -3.15
CA PHE A 52 -4.00 2.08 -2.15
C PHE A 52 -4.23 1.54 -0.75
N ASN A 53 -3.37 1.95 0.18
CA ASN A 53 -3.47 1.61 1.60
C ASN A 53 -2.74 2.64 2.46
N GLY A 54 -3.05 2.68 3.76
CA GLY A 54 -2.45 3.55 4.77
C GLY A 54 -3.41 4.60 5.34
N LEU A 55 -4.65 4.67 4.86
CA LEU A 55 -5.62 5.66 5.29
C LEU A 55 -5.93 5.57 6.80
N LYS A 56 -6.00 4.35 7.36
CA LYS A 56 -6.19 4.15 8.80
C LYS A 56 -5.12 4.87 9.62
N ARG A 57 -3.86 4.74 9.24
CA ARG A 57 -2.76 5.38 9.97
C ARG A 57 -2.70 6.90 9.71
N VAL A 58 -3.13 7.35 8.53
CA VAL A 58 -3.31 8.78 8.24
C VAL A 58 -4.37 9.38 9.16
N ILE A 59 -5.51 8.71 9.34
CA ILE A 59 -6.56 9.14 10.26
C ILE A 59 -6.03 9.17 11.69
N ASP A 60 -5.36 8.11 12.15
CA ASP A 60 -4.74 8.08 13.49
C ASP A 60 -3.80 9.27 13.72
N PHE A 61 -3.02 9.65 12.72
CA PHE A 61 -2.14 10.82 12.80
C PHE A 61 -2.93 12.14 12.87
N ILE A 62 -3.93 12.34 12.02
CA ILE A 62 -4.71 13.58 11.98
C ILE A 62 -5.53 13.78 13.26
N GLU A 63 -6.08 12.71 13.85
CA GLU A 63 -6.78 12.76 15.14
C GLU A 63 -5.87 13.21 16.31
N HIS A 64 -4.55 13.03 16.17
CA HIS A 64 -3.54 13.44 17.15
C HIS A 64 -2.66 14.60 16.62
N PHE A 65 -3.14 15.33 15.61
CA PHE A 65 -2.40 16.44 15.03
C PHE A 65 -2.23 17.58 16.06
N GLY A 66 -0.98 17.90 16.36
CA GLY A 66 -0.60 18.98 17.27
C GLY A 66 0.77 18.75 17.89
N PHE A 67 1.48 19.84 18.14
CA PHE A 67 2.80 19.81 18.78
C PHE A 67 2.67 19.61 20.29
N SER A 68 3.45 18.68 20.85
CA SER A 68 3.58 18.52 22.28
C SER A 68 4.45 19.64 22.89
N GLU A 69 4.42 19.79 24.22
CA GLU A 69 5.33 20.73 24.91
C GLU A 69 6.78 20.35 24.68
N SER A 70 7.09 19.07 24.68
CA SER A 70 8.43 18.53 24.39
C SER A 70 8.90 18.89 22.97
N ASP A 71 8.01 18.83 21.96
CA ASP A 71 8.32 19.24 20.60
C ASP A 71 8.68 20.73 20.53
N LEU A 72 7.89 21.56 21.20
CA LEU A 72 8.10 23.03 21.21
C LEU A 72 9.39 23.41 21.94
N GLU A 73 9.72 22.74 23.04
CA GLU A 73 10.99 22.91 23.75
C GLU A 73 12.18 22.56 22.84
N TYR A 74 12.07 21.45 22.10
CA TYR A 74 13.11 21.07 21.15
C TYR A 74 13.25 22.10 20.02
N LEU A 75 12.16 22.54 19.38
CA LEU A 75 12.17 23.56 18.35
C LEU A 75 12.79 24.88 18.87
N LYS A 76 12.48 25.28 20.09
CA LYS A 76 13.12 26.42 20.75
C LYS A 76 14.62 26.24 20.89
N SER A 77 15.06 25.02 21.26
CA SER A 77 16.49 24.73 21.45
C SER A 77 17.31 24.84 20.16
N ILE A 78 16.68 24.65 19.00
CA ILE A 78 17.33 24.76 17.68
C ILE A 78 17.09 26.13 17.01
N GLY A 79 16.45 27.10 17.72
CA GLY A 79 16.46 28.51 17.34
C GLY A 79 15.15 29.11 16.88
N TYR A 80 14.02 28.38 16.92
CA TYR A 80 12.70 28.97 16.62
C TYR A 80 12.25 29.89 17.74
N LYS A 81 11.54 30.97 17.37
CA LYS A 81 11.14 32.05 18.29
C LYS A 81 9.86 31.73 19.05
N ASP A 82 9.74 32.29 20.24
CA ASP A 82 8.64 32.02 21.17
C ASP A 82 7.25 32.42 20.61
N ASP A 83 7.16 33.44 19.77
CA ASP A 83 5.91 33.87 19.12
C ASP A 83 5.39 32.83 18.13
N PHE A 84 6.27 32.31 17.25
CA PHE A 84 5.93 31.23 16.35
C PHE A 84 5.60 29.93 17.09
N LEU A 85 6.39 29.58 18.14
CA LEU A 85 6.12 28.42 18.97
C LEU A 85 4.77 28.49 19.70
N SER A 86 4.38 29.70 20.12
CA SER A 86 3.07 29.92 20.71
C SER A 86 1.93 29.69 19.73
N TYR A 87 2.11 30.04 18.45
CA TYR A 87 1.17 29.71 17.39
C TYR A 87 1.09 28.18 17.17
N LEU A 88 2.22 27.51 17.08
CA LEU A 88 2.26 26.05 16.88
C LEU A 88 1.60 25.28 18.03
N LYS A 89 1.67 25.78 19.27
CA LYS A 89 1.06 25.16 20.44
C LYS A 89 -0.44 24.93 20.30
N ASP A 90 -1.14 25.88 19.70
CA ASP A 90 -2.60 25.86 19.54
C ASP A 90 -3.04 25.28 18.18
N LEU A 91 -2.06 24.89 17.34
CA LEU A 91 -2.33 24.43 15.98
C LEU A 91 -3.09 23.09 16.01
N LYS A 92 -4.22 23.07 15.29
CA LYS A 92 -5.05 21.86 15.08
C LYS A 92 -5.41 21.75 13.62
N PHE A 93 -5.66 20.52 13.18
CA PHE A 93 -6.12 20.33 11.81
C PHE A 93 -7.57 20.78 11.66
N THR A 94 -7.79 21.75 10.76
CA THR A 94 -9.12 22.34 10.47
C THR A 94 -9.54 22.15 9.02
N GLY A 95 -8.71 21.45 8.24
CA GLY A 95 -8.91 21.24 6.81
C GLY A 95 -9.89 20.12 6.48
N SER A 96 -9.99 19.85 5.19
CA SER A 96 -10.76 18.76 4.61
C SER A 96 -9.81 17.80 3.86
N ILE A 97 -10.11 16.51 3.90
CA ILE A 97 -9.35 15.48 3.21
C ILE A 97 -10.33 14.62 2.42
N ARG A 98 -10.05 14.44 1.13
CA ARG A 98 -10.69 13.42 0.29
C ARG A 98 -9.65 12.37 -0.11
N SER A 99 -10.02 11.11 -0.07
CA SER A 99 -9.08 10.00 -0.33
C SER A 99 -9.78 8.80 -0.95
N MET A 100 -9.03 8.02 -1.71
CA MET A 100 -9.40 6.64 -2.00
C MET A 100 -9.53 5.85 -0.70
N GLN A 101 -10.36 4.80 -0.70
CA GLN A 101 -10.43 3.87 0.43
C GLN A 101 -9.35 2.79 0.34
N GLU A 102 -9.01 2.19 1.48
CA GLU A 102 -8.04 1.09 1.50
C GLU A 102 -8.54 -0.13 0.71
N GLY A 103 -7.67 -0.69 -0.11
CA GLY A 103 -8.01 -1.76 -1.05
C GLY A 103 -8.41 -1.28 -2.45
N GLU A 104 -8.53 0.03 -2.67
CA GLU A 104 -8.80 0.57 -4.00
C GLU A 104 -7.62 0.33 -4.94
N LEU A 105 -7.92 -0.07 -6.19
CA LEU A 105 -6.92 -0.11 -7.25
C LEU A 105 -6.54 1.31 -7.65
N CYS A 106 -5.26 1.56 -7.78
CA CYS A 106 -4.77 2.88 -8.15
C CYS A 106 -3.63 2.81 -9.16
N PHE A 107 -3.46 3.93 -9.88
CA PHE A 107 -2.55 4.00 -11.02
C PHE A 107 -1.69 5.25 -10.97
N GLY A 108 -0.67 5.32 -11.81
CA GLY A 108 0.23 6.46 -11.85
C GLY A 108 -0.45 7.75 -12.30
N ASN A 109 -0.07 8.88 -11.71
CA ASN A 109 -0.51 10.24 -12.03
C ASN A 109 -1.97 10.59 -11.67
N GLU A 110 -2.66 9.75 -10.91
CA GLU A 110 -3.97 10.10 -10.36
C GLU A 110 -3.86 10.49 -8.88
N PRO A 111 -4.60 11.49 -8.41
CA PRO A 111 -4.67 11.83 -7.00
C PRO A 111 -5.21 10.65 -6.17
N LEU A 112 -4.42 10.15 -5.23
CA LEU A 112 -4.83 9.13 -4.26
C LEU A 112 -5.54 9.77 -3.07
N LEU A 113 -5.08 10.96 -2.70
CA LEU A 113 -5.56 11.75 -1.58
C LEU A 113 -5.39 13.24 -1.91
N ARG A 114 -6.41 14.02 -1.62
CA ARG A 114 -6.42 15.48 -1.74
C ARG A 114 -6.63 16.10 -0.36
N VAL A 115 -5.77 17.05 -0.02
CA VAL A 115 -5.89 17.87 1.19
C VAL A 115 -6.27 19.28 0.79
N GLU A 116 -7.29 19.85 1.43
CA GLU A 116 -7.70 21.24 1.34
C GLU A 116 -7.72 21.82 2.75
N ALA A 117 -6.74 22.65 3.08
CA ALA A 117 -6.54 23.14 4.43
C ALA A 117 -5.78 24.50 4.41
N PRO A 118 -5.74 25.23 5.54
CA PRO A 118 -4.80 26.32 5.70
C PRO A 118 -3.39 25.92 5.28
N LEU A 119 -2.69 26.77 4.55
CA LEU A 119 -1.41 26.46 3.90
C LEU A 119 -0.40 25.81 4.84
N ILE A 120 -0.27 26.34 6.06
CA ILE A 120 0.66 25.79 7.06
C ILE A 120 0.30 24.35 7.47
N GLN A 121 -0.99 24.07 7.65
CA GLN A 121 -1.47 22.73 8.03
C GLN A 121 -1.29 21.75 6.87
N ALA A 122 -1.75 22.14 5.66
CA ALA A 122 -1.63 21.29 4.47
C ALA A 122 -0.17 20.93 4.16
N GLN A 123 0.76 21.86 4.41
CA GLN A 123 2.17 21.68 4.12
C GLN A 123 2.88 20.86 5.21
N LEU A 124 2.58 21.06 6.49
CA LEU A 124 3.23 20.33 7.60
C LEU A 124 2.96 18.82 7.59
N ILE A 125 1.88 18.37 7.00
CA ILE A 125 1.52 16.94 6.98
C ILE A 125 2.17 16.15 5.81
N GLU A 126 2.90 16.82 4.89
CA GLU A 126 3.48 16.20 3.70
C GLU A 126 4.33 14.98 4.01
N THR A 127 5.33 15.14 4.86
CA THR A 127 6.34 14.08 5.11
C THR A 127 5.69 12.83 5.67
N ILE A 128 4.81 12.97 6.66
CA ILE A 128 4.19 11.82 7.31
C ILE A 128 3.14 11.13 6.43
N LEU A 129 2.36 11.90 5.65
CA LEU A 129 1.43 11.33 4.67
C LEU A 129 2.17 10.50 3.63
N LEU A 130 3.26 11.05 3.09
CA LEU A 130 4.09 10.34 2.11
C LEU A 130 4.73 9.08 2.70
N ASN A 131 5.29 9.17 3.91
CA ASN A 131 5.90 8.02 4.58
C ASN A 131 4.90 6.88 4.75
N ILE A 132 3.71 7.18 5.27
CA ILE A 132 2.65 6.20 5.48
C ILE A 132 2.16 5.61 4.15
N VAL A 133 1.71 6.44 3.21
CA VAL A 133 1.10 5.97 1.96
C VAL A 133 2.10 5.21 1.10
N ASN A 134 3.37 5.68 1.02
CA ASN A 134 4.43 4.97 0.30
C ASN A 134 4.58 3.52 0.76
N PHE A 135 4.75 3.32 2.07
CA PHE A 135 5.00 1.99 2.63
C PHE A 135 3.78 1.07 2.49
N HIS A 136 2.62 1.54 2.96
CA HIS A 136 1.42 0.71 2.99
C HIS A 136 0.97 0.31 1.58
N THR A 137 0.92 1.24 0.63
CA THR A 137 0.55 0.96 -0.76
C THR A 137 1.54 0.01 -1.42
N LEU A 138 2.84 0.19 -1.16
CA LEU A 138 3.88 -0.67 -1.72
C LEU A 138 3.71 -2.13 -1.26
N ILE A 139 3.59 -2.36 0.06
CA ILE A 139 3.48 -3.72 0.61
C ILE A 139 2.14 -4.38 0.23
N THR A 140 1.03 -3.63 0.24
CA THR A 140 -0.26 -4.17 -0.20
C THR A 140 -0.24 -4.58 -1.68
N THR A 141 0.39 -3.76 -2.52
CA THR A 141 0.57 -4.08 -3.94
C THR A 141 1.40 -5.35 -4.13
N LYS A 142 2.54 -5.47 -3.44
CA LYS A 142 3.39 -6.68 -3.48
C LYS A 142 2.60 -7.92 -3.05
N ALA A 143 1.84 -7.81 -1.96
CA ALA A 143 1.00 -8.89 -1.46
C ALA A 143 -0.08 -9.31 -2.48
N SER A 144 -0.77 -8.34 -3.08
CA SER A 144 -1.79 -8.58 -4.10
C SER A 144 -1.22 -9.30 -5.33
N ARG A 145 -0.02 -8.93 -5.78
CA ARG A 145 0.68 -9.60 -6.89
C ARG A 145 0.99 -11.07 -6.56
N ILE A 146 1.50 -11.33 -5.35
CA ILE A 146 1.75 -12.69 -4.88
C ILE A 146 0.44 -13.49 -4.84
N ARG A 147 -0.67 -12.89 -4.36
CA ARG A 147 -1.98 -13.52 -4.35
C ARG A 147 -2.46 -13.90 -5.76
N GLN A 148 -2.26 -13.05 -6.77
CA GLN A 148 -2.63 -13.38 -8.15
C GLN A 148 -1.90 -14.66 -8.64
N ILE A 149 -0.62 -14.83 -8.31
CA ILE A 149 0.17 -16.00 -8.69
C ILE A 149 -0.19 -17.23 -7.85
N ALA A 150 -0.38 -17.05 -6.54
CA ALA A 150 -0.76 -18.13 -5.66
C ALA A 150 -2.19 -18.64 -5.93
N SER A 151 -3.05 -17.80 -6.51
CA SER A 151 -4.44 -18.14 -6.78
C SER A 151 -5.19 -18.55 -5.51
N ASN A 152 -5.64 -19.78 -5.40
CA ASN A 152 -6.40 -20.29 -4.24
C ASN A 152 -5.52 -20.93 -3.14
N ASP A 153 -4.21 -21.01 -3.34
CA ASP A 153 -3.31 -21.56 -2.31
C ASP A 153 -3.30 -20.64 -1.08
N LYS A 154 -3.05 -21.21 0.09
CA LYS A 154 -2.95 -20.43 1.32
C LYS A 154 -1.67 -19.61 1.35
N LEU A 155 -1.78 -18.34 1.73
CA LEU A 155 -0.66 -17.42 1.88
C LEU A 155 -0.50 -17.00 3.34
N MET A 156 0.72 -17.17 3.87
CA MET A 156 1.07 -16.79 5.23
C MET A 156 2.20 -15.76 5.21
N GLU A 157 2.00 -14.64 5.90
CA GLU A 157 3.02 -13.60 6.04
C GLU A 157 4.00 -14.01 7.16
N PHE A 158 5.27 -14.19 6.84
CA PHE A 158 6.36 -14.63 7.74
C PHE A 158 7.52 -13.63 7.80
N GLY A 159 7.27 -12.36 7.51
CA GLY A 159 8.30 -11.34 7.36
C GLY A 159 8.67 -10.57 8.63
N THR A 160 7.96 -10.75 9.75
CA THR A 160 8.13 -9.94 10.97
C THR A 160 9.58 -9.66 11.36
N ARG A 161 10.44 -10.68 11.37
CA ARG A 161 11.87 -10.56 11.75
C ARG A 161 12.76 -9.97 10.65
N ARG A 162 12.22 -9.65 9.48
CA ARG A 162 12.95 -9.15 8.30
C ARG A 162 12.53 -7.73 7.91
N ALA A 163 11.44 -7.25 8.48
CA ALA A 163 10.97 -5.89 8.24
C ALA A 163 11.97 -4.86 8.80
N GLN A 164 11.95 -3.68 8.22
CA GLN A 164 12.69 -2.54 8.72
C GLN A 164 11.95 -1.95 9.92
N GLU A 165 12.30 -2.42 11.12
CA GLU A 165 11.76 -1.96 12.39
C GLU A 165 10.39 -2.57 12.76
N ILE A 166 9.98 -2.33 14.00
CA ILE A 166 8.76 -2.89 14.64
C ILE A 166 7.49 -2.41 13.94
N ASP A 167 7.44 -1.14 13.58
CA ASP A 167 6.29 -0.54 12.91
C ASP A 167 6.10 -1.11 11.49
N ALA A 168 7.20 -1.23 10.73
CA ALA A 168 7.14 -1.86 9.42
C ALA A 168 6.68 -3.33 9.51
N ALA A 169 7.10 -4.06 10.55
CA ALA A 169 6.62 -5.44 10.77
C ALA A 169 5.13 -5.49 11.07
N LEU A 170 4.63 -4.59 11.91
CA LEU A 170 3.24 -4.53 12.34
C LEU A 170 2.30 -4.12 11.19
N TRP A 171 2.59 -2.96 10.62
CA TRP A 171 1.75 -2.39 9.55
C TRP A 171 1.91 -3.11 8.23
N GLY A 172 3.11 -3.70 7.97
CA GLY A 172 3.33 -4.55 6.81
C GLY A 172 2.54 -5.86 6.88
N ALA A 173 2.38 -6.47 8.06
CA ALA A 173 1.50 -7.62 8.25
C ALA A 173 0.03 -7.27 7.94
N ARG A 174 -0.44 -6.09 8.37
CA ARG A 174 -1.77 -5.58 8.02
C ARG A 174 -1.92 -5.33 6.51
N ALA A 175 -0.94 -4.68 5.91
CA ALA A 175 -0.92 -4.41 4.48
C ALA A 175 -0.94 -5.70 3.65
N ALA A 176 -0.19 -6.72 4.07
CA ALA A 176 -0.19 -8.04 3.44
C ALA A 176 -1.56 -8.72 3.53
N TYR A 177 -2.24 -8.62 4.66
CA TYR A 177 -3.58 -9.19 4.84
C TYR A 177 -4.61 -8.55 3.90
N ILE A 178 -4.65 -7.22 3.83
CA ILE A 178 -5.51 -6.48 2.89
C ILE A 178 -5.15 -6.86 1.44
N GLY A 179 -3.85 -7.04 1.13
CA GLY A 179 -3.36 -7.50 -0.16
C GLY A 179 -3.68 -8.96 -0.51
N GLY A 180 -4.37 -9.68 0.39
CA GLY A 180 -4.90 -11.02 0.12
C GLY A 180 -4.18 -12.16 0.82
N PHE A 181 -3.25 -11.92 1.75
CA PHE A 181 -2.68 -12.97 2.59
C PHE A 181 -3.72 -13.48 3.60
N ASP A 182 -3.67 -14.76 3.94
CA ASP A 182 -4.70 -15.40 4.76
C ASP A 182 -4.39 -15.33 6.26
N SER A 183 -3.12 -15.12 6.61
CA SER A 183 -2.67 -15.05 8.01
C SER A 183 -1.29 -14.41 8.13
N THR A 184 -0.91 -14.07 9.36
CA THR A 184 0.43 -13.58 9.69
C THR A 184 1.04 -14.37 10.84
N SER A 185 2.37 -14.41 10.91
CA SER A 185 3.09 -14.90 12.10
C SER A 185 3.22 -13.84 13.20
N ASN A 186 2.85 -12.59 12.91
CA ASN A 186 2.95 -11.46 13.84
C ASN A 186 1.80 -11.47 14.85
N VAL A 187 2.07 -11.95 16.05
CA VAL A 187 1.07 -12.06 17.13
C VAL A 187 0.49 -10.70 17.52
N ARG A 188 1.31 -9.62 17.46
CA ARG A 188 0.86 -8.25 17.76
C ARG A 188 -0.13 -7.76 16.70
N ALA A 189 0.13 -8.04 15.41
CA ALA A 189 -0.78 -7.71 14.33
C ALA A 189 -2.11 -8.46 14.47
N GLY A 190 -2.07 -9.75 14.83
CA GLY A 190 -3.28 -10.52 15.14
C GLY A 190 -4.11 -9.90 16.26
N LYS A 191 -3.44 -9.47 17.35
CA LYS A 191 -4.11 -8.81 18.48
C LYS A 191 -4.74 -7.46 18.11
N LEU A 192 -4.05 -6.62 17.34
CA LEU A 192 -4.47 -5.24 17.08
C LEU A 192 -5.46 -5.13 15.91
N PHE A 193 -5.32 -5.98 14.90
CA PHE A 193 -6.10 -5.88 13.66
C PHE A 193 -7.06 -7.06 13.45
N GLY A 194 -7.11 -8.03 14.36
CA GLY A 194 -7.96 -9.21 14.22
C GLY A 194 -7.52 -10.20 13.15
N ILE A 195 -6.31 -10.05 12.59
CA ILE A 195 -5.77 -10.91 11.53
C ILE A 195 -5.53 -12.32 12.08
N PRO A 196 -5.93 -13.39 11.36
CA PRO A 196 -5.62 -14.75 11.75
C PRO A 196 -4.11 -14.96 11.94
N VAL A 197 -3.72 -15.58 13.05
CA VAL A 197 -2.32 -15.84 13.35
C VAL A 197 -2.00 -17.30 13.01
N SER A 198 -0.91 -17.54 12.28
CA SER A 198 -0.40 -18.87 11.96
C SER A 198 1.10 -18.96 12.17
N GLY A 199 1.55 -20.16 12.49
CA GLY A 199 2.95 -20.46 12.71
C GLY A 199 3.11 -21.91 13.14
N THR A 200 4.36 -22.36 13.14
CA THR A 200 4.74 -23.71 13.54
C THR A 200 5.87 -23.63 14.57
N HIS A 201 6.80 -24.55 14.54
CA HIS A 201 8.04 -24.47 15.31
C HIS A 201 9.23 -24.16 14.40
N ALA A 202 10.37 -23.79 14.97
CA ALA A 202 11.61 -23.50 14.26
C ALA A 202 12.58 -24.69 14.32
N HIS A 203 13.63 -24.66 13.50
CA HIS A 203 14.73 -25.64 13.56
C HIS A 203 15.36 -25.74 14.96
N ALA A 204 15.51 -24.61 15.67
CA ALA A 204 16.01 -24.58 17.03
C ALA A 204 15.22 -25.48 17.99
N PHE A 205 13.90 -25.59 17.81
CA PHE A 205 13.10 -26.51 18.62
C PHE A 205 13.51 -27.98 18.39
N VAL A 206 13.70 -28.39 17.13
CA VAL A 206 14.16 -29.74 16.80
C VAL A 206 15.57 -29.97 17.32
N GLN A 207 16.47 -29.00 17.14
CA GLN A 207 17.85 -29.04 17.62
C GLN A 207 17.94 -29.18 19.16
N THR A 208 17.03 -28.53 19.89
CA THR A 208 16.95 -28.64 21.36
C THR A 208 16.78 -30.08 21.84
N TYR A 209 16.02 -30.89 21.11
CA TYR A 209 15.83 -32.32 21.44
C TYR A 209 16.88 -33.22 20.79
N GLY A 210 17.62 -32.75 19.79
CA GLY A 210 18.64 -33.50 19.08
C GLY A 210 18.12 -34.63 18.19
N ASP A 211 16.81 -34.85 18.17
CA ASP A 211 16.14 -35.93 17.44
C ASP A 211 14.76 -35.45 16.95
N GLU A 212 14.48 -35.64 15.66
CA GLU A 212 13.23 -35.14 15.02
C GLU A 212 12.00 -35.87 15.54
N TYR A 213 12.09 -37.20 15.76
CA TYR A 213 10.97 -37.98 16.29
C TYR A 213 10.59 -37.52 17.70
N VAL A 214 11.60 -37.32 18.57
CA VAL A 214 11.37 -36.83 19.94
C VAL A 214 10.77 -35.41 19.90
N ALA A 215 11.34 -34.53 19.11
CA ALA A 215 10.84 -33.13 18.98
C ALA A 215 9.39 -33.09 18.49
N PHE A 216 9.08 -33.79 17.42
CA PHE A 216 7.72 -33.85 16.85
C PHE A 216 6.70 -34.40 17.84
N LYS A 217 7.07 -35.48 18.55
CA LYS A 217 6.24 -36.09 19.58
C LYS A 217 5.99 -35.13 20.74
N LYS A 218 7.02 -34.44 21.23
CA LYS A 218 6.89 -33.41 22.26
C LYS A 218 6.01 -32.22 21.84
N TYR A 219 6.11 -31.78 20.60
CA TYR A 219 5.23 -30.78 20.04
C TYR A 219 3.78 -31.25 20.00
N ALA A 220 3.56 -32.47 19.49
CA ALA A 220 2.24 -33.06 19.33
C ALA A 220 1.54 -33.38 20.67
N GLU A 221 2.28 -33.62 21.76
CA GLU A 221 1.73 -33.80 23.12
C GLU A 221 1.05 -32.54 23.64
N ARG A 222 1.35 -31.34 23.07
CA ARG A 222 0.86 -30.02 23.51
C ARG A 222 -0.03 -29.31 22.50
N HIS A 223 0.05 -29.68 21.22
CA HIS A 223 -0.66 -29.03 20.13
C HIS A 223 -1.52 -30.07 19.38
N LYS A 224 -2.83 -29.81 19.32
CA LYS A 224 -3.73 -30.70 18.60
C LYS A 224 -3.53 -30.61 17.07
N ASN A 225 -3.35 -29.37 16.53
CA ASN A 225 -3.08 -29.15 15.12
C ASN A 225 -1.56 -29.10 14.90
N CYS A 226 -1.01 -30.07 14.21
CA CYS A 226 0.42 -30.24 14.04
C CYS A 226 0.86 -29.99 12.60
N VAL A 227 1.82 -29.07 12.45
CA VAL A 227 2.63 -28.92 11.25
C VAL A 227 4.08 -29.12 11.67
N PHE A 228 4.76 -30.11 11.09
CA PHE A 228 6.14 -30.43 11.45
C PHE A 228 7.12 -29.86 10.43
N LEU A 229 8.17 -29.17 10.91
CA LEU A 229 9.29 -28.67 10.09
C LEU A 229 10.27 -29.83 9.88
N VAL A 230 10.33 -30.35 8.66
CA VAL A 230 10.93 -31.67 8.37
C VAL A 230 12.31 -31.63 7.73
N ASP A 231 12.91 -30.48 7.59
CA ASP A 231 14.19 -30.27 6.92
C ASP A 231 15.32 -29.78 7.86
N THR A 232 15.24 -30.16 9.16
CA THR A 232 16.27 -29.77 10.12
C THR A 232 17.56 -30.59 9.91
N PHE A 233 17.48 -31.87 9.64
CA PHE A 233 18.64 -32.72 9.37
C PHE A 233 18.61 -33.30 7.95
N HIS A 234 17.63 -34.15 7.63
CA HIS A 234 17.48 -34.70 6.28
C HIS A 234 16.02 -34.93 5.94
N THR A 235 15.47 -34.14 5.07
CA THR A 235 14.04 -34.07 4.74
C THR A 235 13.44 -35.48 4.46
N LEU A 236 13.95 -36.19 3.45
CA LEU A 236 13.36 -37.46 2.97
C LEU A 236 13.79 -38.70 3.75
N LYS A 237 14.98 -38.71 4.40
CA LYS A 237 15.48 -39.85 5.12
C LYS A 237 15.13 -39.86 6.61
N SER A 238 14.84 -38.70 7.16
CA SER A 238 14.60 -38.49 8.59
C SER A 238 13.34 -37.69 8.87
N GLY A 239 13.22 -36.47 8.41
CA GLY A 239 12.15 -35.55 8.78
C GLY A 239 10.75 -36.04 8.41
N VAL A 240 10.49 -36.32 7.12
CA VAL A 240 9.17 -36.79 6.65
C VAL A 240 8.85 -38.18 7.25
N PRO A 241 9.77 -39.20 7.28
CA PRO A 241 9.52 -40.46 7.96
C PRO A 241 9.17 -40.33 9.44
N ASN A 242 9.86 -39.47 10.19
CA ASN A 242 9.58 -39.21 11.61
C ASN A 242 8.24 -38.50 11.82
N ALA A 243 7.88 -37.57 10.97
CA ALA A 243 6.56 -36.91 11.00
C ALA A 243 5.43 -37.94 10.79
N ILE A 244 5.55 -38.80 9.79
CA ILE A 244 4.61 -39.90 9.52
C ILE A 244 4.53 -40.88 10.70
N LYS A 245 5.68 -41.26 11.29
CA LYS A 245 5.74 -42.16 12.44
C LYS A 245 4.99 -41.58 13.63
N VAL A 246 5.23 -40.31 13.99
CA VAL A 246 4.53 -39.64 15.09
C VAL A 246 3.04 -39.54 14.82
N ALA A 247 2.64 -39.17 13.59
CA ALA A 247 1.24 -39.07 13.21
C ALA A 247 0.51 -40.44 13.31
N LYS A 248 1.13 -41.53 12.86
CA LYS A 248 0.57 -42.89 13.00
C LYS A 248 0.47 -43.34 14.46
N GLU A 249 1.46 -43.02 15.29
CA GLU A 249 1.49 -43.41 16.71
C GLU A 249 0.41 -42.69 17.50
N LEU A 250 0.19 -41.39 17.24
CA LEU A 250 -0.77 -40.59 17.99
C LEU A 250 -2.20 -40.68 17.44
N GLY A 251 -2.35 -41.01 16.15
CA GLY A 251 -3.65 -41.19 15.51
C GLY A 251 -4.60 -40.01 15.74
N ASP A 252 -5.82 -40.31 16.18
CA ASP A 252 -6.88 -39.32 16.40
C ASP A 252 -6.62 -38.32 17.56
N LYS A 253 -5.53 -38.51 18.32
CA LYS A 253 -5.13 -37.57 19.37
C LYS A 253 -4.64 -36.24 18.80
N ILE A 254 -4.17 -36.25 17.56
CA ILE A 254 -3.72 -35.05 16.85
C ILE A 254 -4.39 -34.93 15.47
N ASN A 255 -4.44 -33.70 14.97
CA ASN A 255 -4.71 -33.42 13.58
C ASN A 255 -3.37 -33.14 12.89
N PHE A 256 -2.90 -34.08 12.06
CA PHE A 256 -1.68 -33.94 11.28
C PHE A 256 -1.95 -33.01 10.08
N VAL A 257 -1.96 -31.70 10.31
CA VAL A 257 -2.32 -30.67 9.33
C VAL A 257 -1.35 -30.63 8.18
N GLY A 258 -0.02 -30.76 8.46
CA GLY A 258 0.95 -30.62 7.40
C GLY A 258 2.40 -30.83 7.81
N ILE A 259 3.24 -30.73 6.79
CA ILE A 259 4.69 -30.59 6.91
C ILE A 259 5.16 -29.26 6.32
N ARG A 260 6.29 -28.73 6.79
CA ARG A 260 6.92 -27.55 6.24
C ARG A 260 8.31 -27.83 5.71
N LEU A 261 8.56 -27.34 4.50
CA LEU A 261 9.82 -27.33 3.79
C LEU A 261 10.35 -25.89 3.74
N ASP A 262 11.53 -25.64 4.29
CA ASP A 262 12.14 -24.30 4.41
C ASP A 262 13.46 -24.20 3.63
N SER A 263 13.94 -25.30 3.05
CA SER A 263 15.24 -25.36 2.38
C SER A 263 15.31 -26.44 1.30
N GLY A 264 16.36 -26.37 0.47
CA GLY A 264 16.64 -27.33 -0.58
C GLY A 264 15.80 -27.13 -1.85
N ASP A 265 15.76 -28.11 -2.72
CA ASP A 265 14.95 -28.10 -3.94
C ASP A 265 13.48 -28.38 -3.59
N ILE A 266 12.71 -27.32 -3.37
CA ILE A 266 11.30 -27.39 -2.96
C ILE A 266 10.45 -28.15 -3.98
N ALA A 267 10.72 -28.01 -5.29
CA ALA A 267 9.95 -28.72 -6.31
C ALA A 267 10.15 -30.22 -6.22
N TYR A 268 11.39 -30.67 -6.09
CA TYR A 268 11.71 -32.09 -5.90
C TYR A 268 11.22 -32.64 -4.55
N LEU A 269 11.58 -31.93 -3.45
CA LEU A 269 11.25 -32.36 -2.09
C LEU A 269 9.75 -32.45 -1.85
N SER A 270 8.97 -31.52 -2.38
CA SER A 270 7.50 -31.51 -2.21
C SER A 270 6.84 -32.71 -2.94
N LYS A 271 7.34 -33.09 -4.13
CA LYS A 271 6.84 -34.26 -4.88
C LYS A 271 7.12 -35.55 -4.13
N GLU A 272 8.36 -35.76 -3.66
CA GLU A 272 8.73 -36.92 -2.92
C GLU A 272 8.03 -37.00 -1.55
N ALA A 273 7.95 -35.92 -0.83
CA ALA A 273 7.20 -35.83 0.43
C ALA A 273 5.71 -36.14 0.22
N ARG A 274 5.08 -35.66 -0.84
CA ARG A 274 3.69 -35.98 -1.19
C ARG A 274 3.51 -37.46 -1.44
N ARG A 275 4.40 -38.09 -2.23
CA ARG A 275 4.39 -39.54 -2.47
C ARG A 275 4.48 -40.32 -1.16
N MET A 276 5.41 -39.98 -0.27
CA MET A 276 5.59 -40.64 1.03
C MET A 276 4.36 -40.48 1.94
N LEU A 277 3.76 -39.30 1.97
CA LEU A 277 2.54 -39.03 2.75
C LEU A 277 1.35 -39.85 2.21
N ASP A 278 1.18 -39.92 0.89
CA ASP A 278 0.10 -40.68 0.24
C ASP A 278 0.25 -42.19 0.48
N GLU A 279 1.45 -42.73 0.31
CA GLU A 279 1.76 -44.14 0.61
C GLU A 279 1.52 -44.50 2.08
N ALA A 280 1.68 -43.51 2.97
CA ALA A 280 1.42 -43.69 4.39
C ALA A 280 -0.06 -43.53 4.79
N GLY A 281 -0.95 -43.10 3.84
CA GLY A 281 -2.37 -42.89 4.04
C GLY A 281 -2.75 -41.41 4.44
N PHE A 282 -1.81 -40.47 4.38
CA PHE A 282 -2.01 -39.08 4.75
C PHE A 282 -2.27 -38.18 3.51
N THR A 283 -3.28 -38.53 2.72
CA THR A 283 -3.62 -37.82 1.46
C THR A 283 -4.05 -36.39 1.65
N GLU A 284 -4.65 -36.04 2.82
CA GLU A 284 -5.16 -34.67 3.13
C GLU A 284 -4.12 -33.79 3.82
N THR A 285 -2.99 -34.38 4.28
CA THR A 285 -1.93 -33.63 4.95
C THR A 285 -1.27 -32.62 3.97
N LYS A 286 -1.19 -31.37 4.37
CA LYS A 286 -0.72 -30.27 3.51
C LYS A 286 0.80 -30.16 3.49
N ILE A 287 1.33 -29.63 2.40
CA ILE A 287 2.74 -29.27 2.26
C ILE A 287 2.86 -27.77 2.21
N ILE A 288 3.60 -27.20 3.14
CA ILE A 288 3.88 -25.78 3.27
C ILE A 288 5.30 -25.53 2.79
N ALA A 289 5.49 -24.60 1.88
CA ALA A 289 6.82 -24.12 1.49
C ALA A 289 7.07 -22.74 2.08
N SER A 290 8.30 -22.52 2.52
CA SER A 290 8.81 -21.21 2.98
C SER A 290 10.25 -21.00 2.48
N ASN A 291 10.86 -19.85 2.78
CA ASN A 291 12.19 -19.43 2.33
C ASN A 291 12.22 -18.70 0.97
N ASP A 292 12.65 -17.44 0.99
CA ASP A 292 12.93 -16.55 -0.15
C ASP A 292 11.91 -16.57 -1.30
N LEU A 293 10.64 -16.77 -0.95
CA LEU A 293 9.54 -16.83 -1.89
C LEU A 293 9.09 -15.42 -2.33
N ASP A 294 8.76 -15.33 -3.60
CA ASP A 294 8.13 -14.20 -4.26
C ASP A 294 7.28 -14.67 -5.44
N GLU A 295 6.80 -13.75 -6.26
CA GLU A 295 6.00 -14.05 -7.45
C GLU A 295 6.74 -14.96 -8.43
N GLU A 296 8.03 -14.72 -8.67
CA GLU A 296 8.85 -15.48 -9.62
C GLU A 296 9.12 -16.90 -9.10
N ALA A 297 9.52 -17.02 -7.84
CA ALA A 297 9.80 -18.30 -7.22
C ALA A 297 8.53 -19.18 -7.18
N ILE A 298 7.38 -18.64 -6.77
CA ILE A 298 6.11 -19.39 -6.73
C ILE A 298 5.70 -19.80 -8.15
N THR A 299 5.80 -18.90 -9.14
CA THR A 299 5.49 -19.23 -10.54
C THR A 299 6.37 -20.37 -11.05
N SER A 300 7.68 -20.31 -10.80
CA SER A 300 8.63 -21.33 -11.20
C SER A 300 8.35 -22.69 -10.53
N LEU A 301 8.10 -22.69 -9.23
CA LEU A 301 7.78 -23.91 -8.48
C LEU A 301 6.48 -24.57 -8.97
N LYS A 302 5.45 -23.78 -9.23
CA LYS A 302 4.19 -24.26 -9.83
C LYS A 302 4.40 -24.86 -11.22
N ALA A 303 5.17 -24.18 -12.07
CA ALA A 303 5.50 -24.66 -13.42
C ALA A 303 6.29 -25.98 -13.40
N GLN A 304 7.13 -26.18 -12.38
CA GLN A 304 7.84 -27.45 -12.16
C GLN A 304 6.96 -28.55 -11.56
N GLY A 305 5.70 -28.27 -11.24
CA GLY A 305 4.75 -29.22 -10.66
C GLY A 305 4.99 -29.52 -9.19
N ALA A 306 5.55 -28.56 -8.43
CA ALA A 306 5.68 -28.65 -6.98
C ALA A 306 4.32 -28.95 -6.33
N LYS A 307 4.33 -29.80 -5.30
CA LYS A 307 3.14 -30.23 -4.56
C LYS A 307 3.03 -29.42 -3.26
N VAL A 308 2.79 -28.12 -3.41
CA VAL A 308 2.70 -27.17 -2.30
C VAL A 308 1.27 -26.65 -2.21
N ASP A 309 0.69 -26.70 -1.00
CA ASP A 309 -0.66 -26.25 -0.71
C ASP A 309 -0.68 -24.84 -0.08
N SER A 310 0.44 -24.45 0.53
CA SER A 310 0.53 -23.17 1.26
C SER A 310 1.94 -22.58 1.18
N TRP A 311 2.00 -21.24 1.09
CA TRP A 311 3.25 -20.51 0.93
C TRP A 311 3.47 -19.57 2.13
N GLY A 312 4.61 -19.72 2.80
CA GLY A 312 5.07 -18.81 3.85
C GLY A 312 6.04 -17.79 3.26
N VAL A 313 5.56 -16.58 3.01
CA VAL A 313 6.35 -15.52 2.36
C VAL A 313 6.84 -14.51 3.38
N GLY A 314 8.15 -14.28 3.42
CA GLY A 314 8.76 -13.42 4.44
C GLY A 314 9.44 -12.20 3.85
N THR A 315 10.77 -12.27 3.68
CA THR A 315 11.65 -11.16 3.37
C THR A 315 11.19 -10.35 2.16
N LYS A 316 10.98 -11.00 1.03
CA LYS A 316 10.69 -10.31 -0.23
C LYS A 316 9.34 -9.60 -0.26
N LEU A 317 8.38 -10.07 0.54
CA LEU A 317 7.11 -9.39 0.74
C LEU A 317 7.27 -8.15 1.63
N ILE A 318 7.72 -8.36 2.89
CA ILE A 318 7.65 -7.33 3.93
C ILE A 318 8.60 -6.16 3.68
N THR A 319 9.64 -6.37 2.89
CA THR A 319 10.61 -5.34 2.50
C THR A 319 10.29 -4.67 1.16
N GLY A 320 9.27 -5.12 0.42
CA GLY A 320 9.04 -4.67 -0.96
C GLY A 320 10.28 -4.87 -1.83
N TYR A 321 10.94 -6.01 -1.71
CA TYR A 321 12.33 -6.30 -2.11
C TYR A 321 12.78 -5.70 -3.45
N ASP A 322 11.93 -5.73 -4.47
CA ASP A 322 12.29 -5.28 -5.83
C ASP A 322 12.04 -3.78 -6.04
N GLN A 323 11.42 -3.11 -5.07
CA GLN A 323 11.01 -1.72 -5.15
C GLN A 323 11.18 -1.05 -3.78
N PRO A 324 12.24 -0.25 -3.56
CA PRO A 324 12.55 0.31 -2.23
C PRO A 324 11.53 1.35 -1.77
N ALA A 325 10.84 2.01 -2.70
CA ALA A 325 9.82 3.01 -2.38
C ALA A 325 8.80 3.12 -3.52
N LEU A 326 7.56 3.48 -3.21
CA LEU A 326 6.52 3.79 -4.20
C LEU A 326 6.88 5.04 -5.02
N GLY A 327 7.57 5.99 -4.42
CA GLY A 327 7.94 7.25 -5.04
C GLY A 327 6.76 8.21 -5.19
N ALA A 328 5.82 8.16 -4.24
CA ALA A 328 4.73 9.13 -4.17
C ALA A 328 5.25 10.55 -3.92
N VAL A 329 4.47 11.51 -4.34
CA VAL A 329 4.74 12.94 -4.21
C VAL A 329 3.49 13.67 -3.71
N TYR A 330 3.71 14.80 -3.06
CA TYR A 330 2.67 15.68 -2.56
C TYR A 330 2.87 17.07 -3.18
N LYS A 331 1.87 17.59 -3.88
CA LYS A 331 2.06 18.79 -4.72
C LYS A 331 0.95 19.79 -4.54
N LEU A 332 1.34 21.06 -4.32
CA LEU A 332 0.43 22.20 -4.36
C LEU A 332 -0.17 22.32 -5.76
N VAL A 333 -1.49 22.30 -5.85
CA VAL A 333 -2.23 22.36 -7.13
C VAL A 333 -3.16 23.57 -7.23
N ALA A 334 -3.54 24.17 -6.10
CA ALA A 334 -4.27 25.43 -6.04
C ALA A 334 -4.04 26.11 -4.69
N ILE A 335 -4.18 27.43 -4.65
CA ILE A 335 -4.12 28.25 -3.44
C ILE A 335 -5.10 29.39 -3.54
N GLU A 336 -5.70 29.77 -2.42
CA GLU A 336 -6.61 30.90 -2.31
C GLU A 336 -5.88 32.23 -2.65
N ASN A 337 -6.52 33.05 -3.46
CA ASN A 337 -6.07 34.37 -3.80
C ASN A 337 -6.71 35.45 -2.87
N GLU A 338 -6.41 36.73 -3.09
CA GLU A 338 -6.91 37.82 -2.28
C GLU A 338 -8.44 38.05 -2.42
N GLU A 339 -9.05 37.49 -3.47
CA GLU A 339 -10.49 37.58 -3.75
C GLU A 339 -11.27 36.41 -3.11
N GLY A 340 -10.60 35.49 -2.41
CA GLY A 340 -11.21 34.30 -1.83
C GLY A 340 -11.51 33.19 -2.85
N SER A 341 -11.04 33.34 -4.09
CA SER A 341 -11.10 32.28 -5.12
C SER A 341 -9.77 31.55 -5.22
N TYR A 342 -9.77 30.36 -5.84
CA TYR A 342 -8.55 29.57 -6.00
C TYR A 342 -7.80 29.94 -7.27
N SER A 343 -6.49 30.14 -7.12
CA SER A 343 -5.54 30.24 -8.21
C SER A 343 -4.79 28.92 -8.38
N ASP A 344 -4.86 28.35 -9.55
CA ASP A 344 -4.17 27.10 -9.85
C ASP A 344 -2.65 27.25 -9.80
N ARG A 345 -1.97 26.21 -9.34
CA ARG A 345 -0.50 26.15 -9.24
C ARG A 345 0.04 24.98 -10.04
N ILE A 346 1.12 25.21 -10.76
CA ILE A 346 1.80 24.20 -11.57
C ILE A 346 3.31 24.26 -11.32
N LYS A 347 3.93 23.08 -11.27
CA LYS A 347 5.38 22.94 -11.31
C LYS A 347 5.80 22.44 -12.68
N LEU A 348 6.59 23.22 -13.41
CA LEU A 348 7.22 22.81 -14.64
C LEU A 348 8.50 21.98 -14.38
N SER A 349 8.87 21.16 -15.32
CA SER A 349 10.09 20.34 -15.28
C SER A 349 10.55 20.01 -16.70
N ASN A 350 11.86 19.86 -16.89
CA ASN A 350 12.42 19.35 -18.14
C ASN A 350 11.96 17.91 -18.46
N ASN A 351 11.45 17.20 -17.46
CA ASN A 351 10.85 15.88 -17.63
C ASN A 351 9.33 16.04 -17.62
N ALA A 352 8.68 15.77 -18.75
CA ALA A 352 7.23 15.93 -18.93
C ALA A 352 6.40 15.15 -17.87
N GLU A 353 6.88 13.98 -17.43
CA GLU A 353 6.24 13.18 -16.38
C GLU A 353 6.22 13.88 -14.99
N LYS A 354 7.05 14.90 -14.79
CA LYS A 354 7.15 15.66 -13.54
C LYS A 354 6.31 16.94 -13.54
N VAL A 355 5.66 17.26 -14.64
CA VAL A 355 4.75 18.41 -14.75
C VAL A 355 3.45 18.08 -14.04
N THR A 356 3.10 18.87 -13.01
CA THR A 356 1.90 18.61 -12.20
C THR A 356 0.63 18.93 -13.00
N THR A 357 -0.50 18.36 -12.60
CA THR A 357 -1.83 18.72 -13.12
C THR A 357 -2.48 19.67 -12.14
N PRO A 358 -2.69 20.96 -12.50
CA PRO A 358 -3.20 22.00 -11.61
C PRO A 358 -4.69 21.88 -11.36
N GLY A 359 -5.17 22.59 -10.34
CA GLY A 359 -6.58 22.73 -9.99
C GLY A 359 -7.10 21.65 -9.04
N LYS A 360 -8.27 21.90 -8.46
CA LYS A 360 -9.00 20.92 -7.64
C LYS A 360 -9.62 19.89 -8.54
N LYS A 361 -9.34 18.59 -8.27
CA LYS A 361 -9.69 17.47 -9.16
C LYS A 361 -10.52 16.41 -8.47
N ASN A 362 -11.38 15.74 -9.24
CA ASN A 362 -12.00 14.47 -8.87
C ASN A 362 -11.46 13.35 -9.75
N VAL A 363 -11.53 12.14 -9.28
CA VAL A 363 -11.09 10.93 -9.99
C VAL A 363 -12.26 9.96 -10.07
N TYR A 364 -12.64 9.57 -11.29
CA TYR A 364 -13.73 8.65 -11.55
C TYR A 364 -13.24 7.39 -12.26
N ARG A 365 -13.59 6.22 -11.77
CA ARG A 365 -13.45 4.98 -12.54
C ARG A 365 -14.62 4.80 -13.47
N ILE A 366 -14.34 4.63 -14.74
CA ILE A 366 -15.37 4.49 -15.78
C ILE A 366 -15.61 3.00 -16.04
N ILE A 367 -16.73 2.52 -15.56
CA ILE A 367 -17.16 1.12 -15.76
C ILE A 367 -18.09 1.02 -16.97
N ASN A 368 -17.75 0.18 -17.91
CA ASN A 368 -18.61 -0.11 -19.05
C ASN A 368 -19.79 -1.00 -18.61
N LYS A 369 -21.02 -0.48 -18.71
CA LYS A 369 -22.24 -1.21 -18.28
C LYS A 369 -22.52 -2.51 -19.04
N LYS A 370 -21.94 -2.69 -20.22
CA LYS A 370 -22.14 -3.92 -21.01
C LYS A 370 -21.21 -5.04 -20.57
N THR A 371 -19.99 -4.71 -20.19
CA THR A 371 -18.95 -5.70 -19.84
C THR A 371 -18.73 -5.83 -18.34
N GLY A 372 -19.15 -4.84 -17.55
CA GLY A 372 -18.82 -4.72 -16.14
C GLY A 372 -17.34 -4.42 -15.88
N LYS A 373 -16.57 -4.08 -16.93
CA LYS A 373 -15.12 -3.82 -16.83
C LYS A 373 -14.81 -2.35 -16.83
N ALA A 374 -13.74 -1.98 -16.12
CA ALA A 374 -13.19 -0.65 -16.12
C ALA A 374 -12.54 -0.33 -17.47
N GLU A 375 -12.87 0.82 -17.99
CA GLU A 375 -12.36 1.34 -19.27
C GLU A 375 -11.18 2.29 -19.07
N GLY A 376 -11.03 2.85 -17.89
CA GLY A 376 -9.98 3.76 -17.46
C GLY A 376 -10.45 4.61 -16.31
N ASP A 377 -9.52 5.32 -15.66
CA ASP A 377 -9.81 6.34 -14.68
C ASP A 377 -9.79 7.72 -15.34
N TYR A 378 -10.73 8.56 -14.97
CA TYR A 378 -11.01 9.84 -15.60
C TYR A 378 -10.89 10.98 -14.57
N ILE A 379 -9.89 11.82 -14.75
CA ILE A 379 -9.60 12.94 -13.87
C ILE A 379 -10.28 14.20 -14.44
N THR A 380 -11.13 14.82 -13.62
CA THR A 380 -11.86 16.04 -13.97
C THR A 380 -11.45 17.19 -13.05
N LEU A 381 -11.78 18.42 -13.44
CA LEU A 381 -11.87 19.52 -12.47
C LEU A 381 -13.08 19.30 -11.55
N GLU A 382 -13.07 19.88 -10.36
CA GLU A 382 -14.07 19.62 -9.31
C GLU A 382 -15.51 19.88 -9.74
N ASN A 383 -15.75 20.87 -10.61
CA ASN A 383 -17.06 21.29 -11.08
C ASN A 383 -17.56 20.55 -12.33
N GLU A 384 -16.81 19.58 -12.85
CA GLU A 384 -17.23 18.79 -14.01
C GLU A 384 -17.98 17.53 -13.59
N ASN A 385 -18.95 17.12 -14.40
CA ASN A 385 -19.67 15.87 -14.23
C ASN A 385 -19.39 14.96 -15.46
N PRO A 386 -18.88 13.73 -15.27
CA PRO A 386 -18.60 12.81 -16.38
C PRO A 386 -19.81 12.51 -17.28
N TYR A 387 -21.03 12.72 -16.79
CA TYR A 387 -22.26 12.46 -17.55
C TYR A 387 -22.68 13.61 -18.47
N ASP A 388 -22.03 14.78 -18.39
CA ASP A 388 -22.34 15.92 -19.26
C ASP A 388 -21.88 15.71 -20.70
N GLU A 389 -20.91 14.81 -20.93
CA GLU A 389 -20.42 14.44 -22.24
C GLU A 389 -20.96 13.05 -22.67
N GLN A 390 -21.70 13.00 -23.77
CA GLN A 390 -22.29 11.77 -24.30
C GLN A 390 -22.06 11.64 -25.82
N PRO A 391 -21.29 10.66 -26.31
CA PRO A 391 -20.53 9.65 -25.56
C PRO A 391 -19.34 10.25 -24.82
N LEU A 392 -19.00 9.69 -23.65
CA LEU A 392 -17.80 10.12 -22.92
C LEU A 392 -16.55 9.83 -23.74
N LYS A 393 -15.71 10.84 -23.91
CA LYS A 393 -14.44 10.72 -24.62
C LYS A 393 -13.30 10.55 -23.60
N LEU A 394 -12.67 9.40 -23.63
CA LEU A 394 -11.39 9.18 -22.93
C LEU A 394 -10.24 9.35 -23.93
N PHE A 395 -9.19 10.06 -23.54
CA PHE A 395 -7.99 10.24 -24.37
C PHE A 395 -6.74 10.37 -23.54
N HIS A 396 -5.66 9.76 -24.00
CA HIS A 396 -4.37 9.78 -23.32
C HIS A 396 -3.82 11.21 -23.24
N PRO A 397 -3.45 11.73 -22.04
CA PRO A 397 -3.12 13.14 -21.85
C PRO A 397 -1.88 13.63 -22.62
N VAL A 398 -0.96 12.72 -23.00
CA VAL A 398 0.22 13.02 -23.80
C VAL A 398 0.03 12.58 -25.28
N HIS A 399 -0.43 11.35 -25.50
CA HIS A 399 -0.66 10.78 -26.83
C HIS A 399 -2.12 10.93 -27.22
N THR A 400 -2.60 12.14 -27.44
CA THR A 400 -4.01 12.51 -27.60
C THR A 400 -4.73 11.80 -28.75
N TYR A 401 -3.98 11.22 -29.70
CA TYR A 401 -4.54 10.36 -30.76
C TYR A 401 -5.03 9.00 -30.24
N LYS A 402 -4.53 8.53 -29.10
CA LYS A 402 -5.06 7.35 -28.41
C LYS A 402 -6.33 7.78 -27.68
N MET A 403 -7.48 7.45 -28.24
CA MET A 403 -8.77 7.84 -27.67
C MET A 403 -9.83 6.76 -27.88
N LYS A 404 -10.84 6.78 -27.02
CA LYS A 404 -12.03 5.94 -27.14
C LYS A 404 -13.28 6.69 -26.70
N PHE A 405 -14.44 6.24 -27.20
CA PHE A 405 -15.74 6.81 -26.89
C PHE A 405 -16.62 5.76 -26.21
N ILE A 406 -17.15 6.09 -25.05
CA ILE A 406 -17.95 5.17 -24.24
C ILE A 406 -19.38 5.72 -24.14
N LYS A 407 -20.35 4.96 -24.66
CA LYS A 407 -21.76 5.39 -24.71
C LYS A 407 -22.55 4.99 -23.46
N SER A 408 -22.20 3.85 -22.87
CA SER A 408 -22.94 3.29 -21.73
C SER A 408 -21.97 2.94 -20.62
N PHE A 409 -21.90 3.81 -19.62
CA PHE A 409 -20.96 3.69 -18.52
C PHE A 409 -21.60 4.05 -17.17
N GLU A 410 -20.91 3.68 -16.14
CA GLU A 410 -21.05 4.20 -14.78
C GLU A 410 -19.75 4.88 -14.39
N ALA A 411 -19.84 6.09 -13.85
CA ALA A 411 -18.70 6.80 -13.29
C ALA A 411 -18.73 6.67 -11.78
N ILE A 412 -17.74 6.00 -11.22
CA ILE A 412 -17.60 5.79 -9.76
C ILE A 412 -16.58 6.80 -9.25
N ASP A 413 -17.00 7.70 -8.37
CA ASP A 413 -16.09 8.60 -7.68
C ASP A 413 -15.21 7.78 -6.73
N LEU A 414 -13.88 7.83 -6.93
CA LEU A 414 -12.92 7.06 -6.15
C LEU A 414 -12.57 7.73 -4.82
N HIS A 415 -12.93 9.02 -4.65
CA HIS A 415 -12.61 9.78 -3.46
C HIS A 415 -13.79 9.87 -2.49
N HIS A 416 -13.58 9.39 -1.28
CA HIS A 416 -14.47 9.56 -0.15
C HIS A 416 -14.09 10.81 0.65
N ASN A 417 -15.07 11.49 1.25
CA ASN A 417 -14.81 12.54 2.22
C ASN A 417 -14.34 11.89 3.52
N ILE A 418 -13.11 12.17 3.92
CA ILE A 418 -12.51 11.63 5.15
C ILE A 418 -12.66 12.64 6.28
N TYR A 419 -12.21 13.88 6.02
CA TYR A 419 -12.39 15.01 6.93
C TYR A 419 -13.15 16.14 6.21
N GLU A 420 -14.04 16.78 6.93
CA GLU A 420 -14.72 18.01 6.52
C GLU A 420 -14.54 19.06 7.60
N ASN A 421 -13.83 20.15 7.25
CA ASN A 421 -13.55 21.26 8.18
C ASN A 421 -13.03 20.77 9.55
N GLY A 422 -12.01 19.93 9.52
CA GLY A 422 -11.35 19.37 10.71
C GLY A 422 -12.11 18.25 11.44
N LYS A 423 -13.25 17.82 10.92
CA LYS A 423 -14.05 16.73 11.54
C LYS A 423 -13.95 15.46 10.72
N LEU A 424 -13.64 14.36 11.38
CA LEU A 424 -13.70 13.02 10.79
C LEU A 424 -15.16 12.68 10.47
N VAL A 425 -15.46 12.44 9.17
CA VAL A 425 -16.80 12.08 8.68
C VAL A 425 -16.84 10.69 8.06
N TYR A 426 -15.71 10.02 7.94
CA TYR A 426 -15.55 8.72 7.32
C TYR A 426 -15.51 7.60 8.35
N GLN A 427 -16.25 6.54 8.08
CA GLN A 427 -16.16 5.31 8.85
C GLN A 427 -15.20 4.35 8.13
N MET A 428 -14.07 4.06 8.77
CA MET A 428 -13.12 3.10 8.25
C MET A 428 -13.73 1.71 8.12
N PRO A 429 -13.58 1.05 6.95
CA PRO A 429 -13.90 -0.35 6.82
C PRO A 429 -12.94 -1.22 7.67
N THR A 430 -13.38 -2.41 8.01
CA THR A 430 -12.54 -3.45 8.62
C THR A 430 -11.48 -3.94 7.63
N GLU A 431 -10.49 -4.65 8.16
CA GLU A 431 -9.46 -5.28 7.33
C GLU A 431 -10.06 -6.31 6.36
N ASP A 432 -11.10 -7.04 6.78
CA ASP A 432 -11.81 -8.02 5.93
C ASP A 432 -12.59 -7.32 4.82
N GLU A 433 -13.31 -6.24 5.12
CA GLU A 433 -14.03 -5.44 4.12
C GLU A 433 -13.08 -4.82 3.10
N SER A 434 -11.94 -4.27 3.53
CA SER A 434 -10.93 -3.71 2.63
C SER A 434 -10.31 -4.79 1.72
N ARG A 435 -10.07 -5.99 2.26
CA ARG A 435 -9.59 -7.15 1.50
C ARG A 435 -10.61 -7.62 0.47
N GLU A 436 -11.89 -7.69 0.84
CA GLU A 436 -12.97 -8.07 -0.06
C GLU A 436 -13.17 -7.02 -1.16
N TYR A 437 -13.11 -5.75 -0.81
CA TYR A 437 -13.17 -4.64 -1.76
C TYR A 437 -12.07 -4.74 -2.82
N LEU A 438 -10.83 -5.01 -2.43
CA LEU A 438 -9.74 -5.27 -3.37
C LEU A 438 -10.05 -6.46 -4.28
N ALA A 439 -10.57 -7.56 -3.74
CA ALA A 439 -10.89 -8.74 -4.54
C ALA A 439 -11.96 -8.43 -5.60
N GLN A 440 -12.96 -7.61 -5.28
CA GLN A 440 -13.98 -7.13 -6.22
C GLN A 440 -13.37 -6.17 -7.26
N GLY A 441 -12.53 -5.23 -6.83
CA GLY A 441 -11.82 -4.30 -7.71
C GLY A 441 -10.99 -5.03 -8.76
N LEU A 442 -10.26 -6.07 -8.38
CA LEU A 442 -9.48 -6.91 -9.30
C LEU A 442 -10.33 -7.65 -10.33
N GLN A 443 -11.61 -7.90 -10.04
CA GLN A 443 -12.55 -8.46 -11.02
C GLN A 443 -13.02 -7.41 -12.04
N SER A 444 -13.01 -6.14 -11.68
CA SER A 444 -13.46 -5.05 -12.54
C SER A 444 -12.46 -4.68 -13.65
N ILE A 445 -11.16 -4.89 -13.45
CA ILE A 445 -10.14 -4.61 -14.48
C ILE A 445 -9.94 -5.82 -15.40
N TRP A 446 -9.36 -5.57 -16.57
CA TRP A 446 -9.08 -6.61 -17.57
C TRP A 446 -7.90 -7.49 -17.12
N ASP A 447 -7.88 -8.75 -17.56
CA ASP A 447 -6.80 -9.70 -17.21
C ASP A 447 -5.44 -9.24 -17.73
N GLU A 448 -5.43 -8.52 -18.84
CA GLU A 448 -4.25 -7.91 -19.44
C GLU A 448 -3.55 -6.93 -18.51
N ASN A 449 -4.31 -6.19 -17.70
CA ASN A 449 -3.75 -5.26 -16.70
C ASN A 449 -3.19 -5.98 -15.46
N LYS A 450 -3.57 -7.24 -15.22
CA LYS A 450 -3.13 -8.04 -14.07
C LYS A 450 -1.94 -8.94 -14.36
N ARG A 451 -1.45 -8.96 -15.60
CA ARG A 451 -0.30 -9.82 -15.96
C ARG A 451 0.89 -9.53 -15.08
N PHE A 452 1.56 -10.58 -14.66
CA PHE A 452 2.80 -10.47 -13.89
C PHE A 452 3.93 -9.86 -14.71
N LEU A 453 4.08 -10.31 -15.96
CA LEU A 453 5.06 -9.81 -16.91
C LEU A 453 4.37 -9.02 -18.01
N ASN A 454 4.92 -7.85 -18.32
CA ASN A 454 4.47 -6.97 -19.40
C ASN A 454 2.93 -6.73 -19.37
N PRO A 455 2.39 -6.22 -18.26
CA PRO A 455 0.96 -5.90 -18.19
C PRO A 455 0.59 -4.82 -19.21
N GLN A 456 -0.64 -4.84 -19.68
CA GLN A 456 -1.19 -3.73 -20.45
C GLN A 456 -1.33 -2.50 -19.56
N GLU A 457 -0.88 -1.35 -20.05
CA GLU A 457 -1.07 -0.07 -19.38
C GLU A 457 -2.57 0.23 -19.21
N TYR A 458 -2.95 0.59 -17.99
CA TYR A 458 -4.30 1.01 -17.67
C TYR A 458 -4.47 2.51 -17.97
N PRO A 459 -5.54 2.93 -18.66
CA PRO A 459 -5.74 4.32 -19.01
C PRO A 459 -6.05 5.18 -17.78
N VAL A 460 -5.29 6.28 -17.61
CA VAL A 460 -5.58 7.36 -16.67
C VAL A 460 -5.64 8.64 -17.50
N ASP A 461 -6.85 9.10 -17.76
CA ASP A 461 -7.13 10.14 -18.72
C ASP A 461 -7.64 11.42 -18.06
N LEU A 462 -7.40 12.56 -18.68
CA LEU A 462 -7.90 13.85 -18.22
C LEU A 462 -9.18 14.23 -18.98
N SER A 463 -10.09 14.91 -18.31
CA SER A 463 -11.15 15.64 -19.00
C SER A 463 -10.56 16.70 -19.94
N LYS A 464 -11.33 17.11 -20.94
CA LYS A 464 -10.87 18.14 -21.86
C LYS A 464 -10.58 19.46 -21.11
N ALA A 465 -11.43 19.84 -20.17
CA ALA A 465 -11.21 21.06 -19.38
C ALA A 465 -9.98 20.96 -18.47
N CYS A 466 -9.78 19.81 -17.82
CA CYS A 466 -8.60 19.56 -17.00
C CYS A 466 -7.32 19.59 -17.85
N TRP A 467 -7.34 18.99 -19.04
CA TRP A 467 -6.23 19.01 -19.99
C TRP A 467 -5.93 20.42 -20.50
N ASP A 468 -6.97 21.19 -20.89
CA ASP A 468 -6.83 22.58 -21.34
C ASP A 468 -6.28 23.48 -20.24
N ASN A 469 -6.77 23.33 -19.01
CA ASN A 469 -6.28 24.07 -17.87
C ASN A 469 -4.78 23.80 -17.64
N LYS A 470 -4.34 22.55 -17.69
CA LYS A 470 -2.93 22.19 -17.57
C LYS A 470 -2.07 22.86 -18.65
N HIS A 471 -2.48 22.82 -19.90
CA HIS A 471 -1.72 23.39 -21.00
C HIS A 471 -1.72 24.90 -20.95
N LYS A 472 -2.85 25.54 -20.62
CA LYS A 472 -2.93 26.98 -20.39
C LYS A 472 -1.91 27.43 -19.35
N ARG A 473 -1.84 26.75 -18.19
CA ARG A 473 -0.87 27.08 -17.13
C ARG A 473 0.58 26.86 -17.55
N ILE A 474 0.86 25.84 -18.35
CA ILE A 474 2.20 25.64 -18.94
C ILE A 474 2.61 26.84 -19.78
N PHE A 475 1.73 27.31 -20.66
CA PHE A 475 2.01 28.47 -21.52
C PHE A 475 2.17 29.76 -20.73
N GLU A 476 1.30 30.05 -19.78
CA GLU A 476 1.38 31.26 -18.93
C GLU A 476 2.73 31.34 -18.18
N VAL A 477 3.22 30.23 -17.62
CA VAL A 477 4.52 30.21 -16.94
C VAL A 477 5.67 30.36 -17.95
N ALA A 478 5.58 29.73 -19.12
CA ALA A 478 6.60 29.84 -20.15
C ALA A 478 6.71 31.27 -20.71
N GLU A 479 5.59 31.95 -20.91
CA GLU A 479 5.55 33.35 -21.33
C GLU A 479 6.15 34.27 -20.26
N HIS A 480 5.78 34.11 -19.00
CA HIS A 480 6.34 34.89 -17.90
C HIS A 480 7.88 34.72 -17.77
N VAL A 481 8.41 33.51 -17.94
CA VAL A 481 9.86 33.27 -17.93
C VAL A 481 10.53 34.02 -19.10
N LYS A 482 9.90 34.04 -20.28
CA LYS A 482 10.44 34.74 -21.45
C LYS A 482 10.47 36.29 -21.23
N GLU A 483 9.39 36.85 -20.67
CA GLU A 483 9.35 38.28 -20.30
C GLU A 483 10.48 38.64 -19.32
N MET A 484 10.75 37.79 -18.31
CA MET A 484 11.85 38.02 -17.37
C MET A 484 13.25 37.95 -18.03
N GLU A 485 13.41 37.14 -19.10
CA GLU A 485 14.66 37.11 -19.87
C GLU A 485 14.84 38.36 -20.69
N GLU A 486 13.79 38.87 -21.33
CA GLU A 486 13.80 40.13 -22.12
C GLU A 486 14.05 41.37 -21.25
N ASP A 487 13.55 41.40 -20.01
CA ASP A 487 13.79 42.50 -19.06
C ASP A 487 15.22 42.53 -18.48
N ASN A 488 15.97 41.44 -18.59
CA ASN A 488 17.35 41.32 -18.10
C ASN A 488 18.43 41.45 -19.20
N GLU A 489 18.03 41.60 -20.48
CA GLU A 489 18.92 41.95 -21.60
C GLU A 489 18.92 43.46 -21.85
#